data_21391cd2f45f33e6d1299544b87ff15f
#
_entry.id   21391cd2f45f33e6d1299544b87ff15f
#
_cell.length_a   1.000
_cell.length_b   1.000
_cell.length_c   1.000
_cell.angle_alpha   90.00
_cell.angle_beta   90.00
_cell.angle_gamma   90.00
#
_symmetry.space_group_name_H-M   'P 1'
#
loop_
_entity.id
_entity.type
_entity.pdbx_description
1 polymer ?
#
loop_
_entity_poly.entity_id
_entity_poly.type
_entity_poly.pdbx_seq_one_letter_code
_entity_poly.pdbx_strand_id
1 'polypeptide(L)'
;VANDIQRLKIEQIKIRDERAATNKVYRDIARAESIKDIIASAIVPYDKNDFLNIVQYEGSGHDLIVCLSDLHTGAGIDSAWNKFDKEILKARLESYVTQVFNIVERHAAEKIHVLLLGDLINGHIHINTRVQNNENSIEQVMTAAELVSNFVAELYEVCQHIDVYSVSGNHSRVFPNKDEQVVGDELEALIPFYMKARLQNLAGIEVKTDKLDPTFGGFKARNSLVMYAHGDKDSPSNVVEHLTMMVKQPIDLVFLGHRHTNGMTTVHGTKVIESGCVCGTDSFAVGLRKNDVPQQAVAVIDDGGLECLYDVKLEKPAKIVI
;
A
#
# COMPACT_ATOMS: atom_id res chain seq x y z
N VAL A 1 -1.61 -3.53 63.50
CA VAL A 1 -3.04 -3.70 63.11
C VAL A 1 -3.56 -2.50 62.30
N ALA A 2 -3.45 -1.22 62.77
CA ALA A 2 -3.94 -0.06 62.00
C ALA A 2 -3.18 0.15 60.67
N ASN A 3 -1.85 0.03 60.67
CA ASN A 3 -1.00 0.12 59.49
C ASN A 3 -1.26 -1.02 58.50
N ASP A 4 -1.56 -2.22 58.96
CA ASP A 4 -1.81 -3.38 58.11
C ASP A 4 -3.18 -3.24 57.42
N ILE A 5 -4.19 -2.73 58.13
CA ILE A 5 -5.51 -2.41 57.54
C ILE A 5 -5.36 -1.32 56.44
N GLN A 6 -4.54 -0.33 56.66
CA GLN A 6 -4.31 0.72 55.71
C GLN A 6 -3.57 0.19 54.44
N ARG A 7 -2.57 -0.67 54.60
CA ARG A 7 -1.88 -1.36 53.49
C ARG A 7 -2.85 -2.22 52.68
N LEU A 8 -3.67 -3.04 53.34
CA LEU A 8 -4.68 -3.86 52.65
C LEU A 8 -5.69 -3.03 51.86
N LYS A 9 -6.14 -1.89 52.39
CA LYS A 9 -7.02 -0.98 51.64
C LYS A 9 -6.37 -0.39 50.43
N ILE A 10 -5.10 0.02 50.53
CA ILE A 10 -4.33 0.54 49.37
C ILE A 10 -4.18 -0.55 48.31
N GLU A 11 -3.87 -1.77 48.69
CA GLU A 11 -3.70 -2.89 47.75
C GLU A 11 -5.02 -3.27 47.06
N GLN A 12 -6.15 -3.25 47.80
CA GLN A 12 -7.46 -3.44 47.20
C GLN A 12 -7.84 -2.35 46.18
N ILE A 13 -7.47 -1.10 46.46
CA ILE A 13 -7.68 0.01 45.51
C ILE A 13 -6.85 -0.20 44.29
N LYS A 14 -5.56 -0.55 44.39
CA LYS A 14 -4.68 -0.83 43.25
C LYS A 14 -5.24 -1.94 42.37
N ILE A 15 -5.62 -3.07 42.97
CA ILE A 15 -6.20 -4.22 42.22
C ILE A 15 -7.49 -3.81 41.49
N ARG A 16 -8.33 -2.99 42.15
CA ARG A 16 -9.57 -2.50 41.51
C ARG A 16 -9.26 -1.59 40.32
N ASP A 17 -8.28 -0.70 40.45
CA ASP A 17 -7.90 0.24 39.39
C ASP A 17 -7.23 -0.47 38.22
N GLU A 18 -6.37 -1.48 38.47
CA GLU A 18 -5.80 -2.35 37.47
C GLU A 18 -6.88 -3.14 36.71
N ARG A 19 -7.85 -3.71 37.45
CA ARG A 19 -8.99 -4.40 36.82
C ARG A 19 -9.84 -3.46 35.95
N ALA A 20 -10.04 -2.23 36.41
CA ALA A 20 -10.80 -1.24 35.65
C ALA A 20 -10.07 -0.84 34.35
N ALA A 21 -8.75 -0.65 34.42
CA ALA A 21 -7.92 -0.37 33.28
C ALA A 21 -7.92 -1.55 32.27
N THR A 22 -7.72 -2.76 32.78
CA THR A 22 -7.75 -3.99 31.95
C THR A 22 -9.12 -4.19 31.27
N ASN A 23 -10.22 -4.03 32.03
CA ASN A 23 -11.57 -4.14 31.47
C ASN A 23 -11.89 -3.04 30.45
N LYS A 24 -11.27 -1.86 30.57
CA LYS A 24 -11.38 -0.81 29.55
C LYS A 24 -10.73 -1.27 28.24
N VAL A 25 -9.50 -1.79 28.30
CA VAL A 25 -8.79 -2.32 27.13
C VAL A 25 -9.59 -3.43 26.45
N TYR A 26 -10.10 -4.42 27.20
CA TYR A 26 -10.93 -5.47 26.61
C TYR A 26 -12.22 -4.96 25.98
N ARG A 27 -12.86 -3.95 26.56
CA ARG A 27 -14.04 -3.32 25.94
C ARG A 27 -13.69 -2.59 24.65
N ASP A 28 -12.55 -1.92 24.61
CA ASP A 28 -12.13 -1.19 23.40
C ASP A 28 -11.76 -2.17 22.28
N ILE A 29 -11.09 -3.30 22.60
CA ILE A 29 -10.83 -4.40 21.65
C ILE A 29 -12.15 -4.99 21.13
N ALA A 30 -13.08 -5.36 22.02
CA ALA A 30 -14.36 -5.94 21.62
C ALA A 30 -15.19 -5.00 20.74
N ARG A 31 -15.13 -3.68 21.02
CA ARG A 31 -15.77 -2.66 20.16
C ARG A 31 -15.11 -2.57 18.80
N ALA A 32 -13.78 -2.61 18.74
CA ALA A 32 -13.04 -2.57 17.47
C ALA A 32 -13.35 -3.81 16.62
N GLU A 33 -13.41 -5.00 17.24
CA GLU A 33 -13.81 -6.24 16.56
C GLU A 33 -15.26 -6.15 16.02
N SER A 34 -16.19 -5.68 16.84
CA SER A 34 -17.59 -5.48 16.43
C SER A 34 -17.71 -4.47 15.27
N ILE A 35 -16.92 -3.40 15.26
CA ILE A 35 -16.89 -2.44 14.15
C ILE A 35 -16.35 -3.09 12.87
N LYS A 36 -15.30 -3.88 12.97
CA LYS A 36 -14.76 -4.63 11.82
C LYS A 36 -15.81 -5.58 11.22
N ASP A 37 -16.53 -6.31 12.05
CA ASP A 37 -17.58 -7.23 11.60
C ASP A 37 -18.75 -6.48 10.94
N ILE A 38 -19.14 -5.33 11.48
CA ILE A 38 -20.18 -4.47 10.87
C ILE A 38 -19.73 -3.95 9.51
N ILE A 39 -18.49 -3.44 9.41
CA ILE A 39 -17.94 -2.96 8.14
C ILE A 39 -17.87 -4.11 7.13
N ALA A 40 -17.32 -5.26 7.51
CA ALA A 40 -17.21 -6.42 6.63
C ALA A 40 -18.59 -6.89 6.13
N SER A 41 -19.60 -6.90 6.97
CA SER A 41 -20.98 -7.29 6.59
C SER A 41 -21.67 -6.28 5.67
N ALA A 42 -21.26 -5.02 5.70
CA ALA A 42 -21.79 -3.97 4.84
C ALA A 42 -21.10 -3.90 3.46
N ILE A 43 -19.93 -4.52 3.32
CA ILE A 43 -19.20 -4.56 2.05
C ILE A 43 -19.89 -5.62 1.15
N VAL A 44 -20.33 -5.19 -0.03
CA VAL A 44 -20.90 -6.08 -1.04
C VAL A 44 -19.74 -6.66 -1.87
N PRO A 45 -19.50 -7.99 -1.83
CA PRO A 45 -18.48 -8.60 -2.66
C PRO A 45 -18.80 -8.49 -4.14
N TYR A 46 -17.77 -8.51 -5.00
CA TYR A 46 -17.97 -8.64 -6.45
C TYR A 46 -18.71 -9.93 -6.79
N ASP A 47 -19.55 -9.90 -7.82
CA ASP A 47 -20.05 -11.13 -8.44
C ASP A 47 -19.00 -11.61 -9.45
N LYS A 48 -18.59 -12.89 -9.32
CA LYS A 48 -17.68 -13.50 -10.28
C LYS A 48 -18.21 -13.51 -11.72
N ASN A 49 -19.54 -13.42 -11.90
CA ASN A 49 -20.16 -13.36 -13.21
C ASN A 49 -20.01 -12.00 -13.90
N ASP A 50 -19.56 -10.96 -13.19
CA ASP A 50 -19.22 -9.67 -13.79
C ASP A 50 -17.94 -9.75 -14.66
N PHE A 51 -17.14 -10.82 -14.49
CA PHE A 51 -15.88 -11.08 -15.20
C PHE A 51 -16.04 -12.26 -16.17
N LEU A 52 -16.48 -11.97 -17.39
CA LEU A 52 -16.88 -13.00 -18.36
C LEU A 52 -15.77 -13.49 -19.29
N ASN A 53 -14.71 -12.71 -19.47
CA ASN A 53 -13.64 -12.99 -20.46
C ASN A 53 -12.31 -13.23 -19.77
N ILE A 54 -12.26 -14.20 -18.87
CA ILE A 54 -11.06 -14.49 -18.10
C ILE A 54 -10.04 -15.22 -18.97
N VAL A 55 -8.83 -14.65 -19.06
CA VAL A 55 -7.67 -15.28 -19.69
C VAL A 55 -6.71 -15.74 -18.60
N GLN A 56 -6.21 -16.95 -18.70
CA GLN A 56 -5.17 -17.48 -17.85
C GLN A 56 -4.05 -18.06 -18.70
N TYR A 57 -2.82 -17.63 -18.43
CA TYR A 57 -1.62 -18.15 -19.06
C TYR A 57 -0.98 -19.21 -18.17
N GLU A 58 -0.37 -20.22 -18.81
CA GLU A 58 0.33 -21.30 -18.11
C GLU A 58 1.61 -21.67 -18.89
N GLY A 59 2.66 -22.02 -18.17
CA GLY A 59 3.91 -22.53 -18.74
C GLY A 59 4.83 -21.50 -19.39
N SER A 60 4.53 -20.19 -19.21
CA SER A 60 5.41 -19.12 -19.71
C SER A 60 6.65 -18.92 -18.85
N GLY A 61 6.55 -19.26 -17.56
CA GLY A 61 7.60 -19.03 -16.59
C GLY A 61 7.74 -17.59 -16.11
N HIS A 62 6.72 -16.72 -16.31
CA HIS A 62 6.76 -15.31 -15.92
C HIS A 62 5.72 -14.96 -14.87
N ASP A 63 6.15 -14.19 -13.87
CA ASP A 63 5.29 -13.49 -12.92
C ASP A 63 5.45 -11.98 -13.10
N LEU A 64 4.40 -11.21 -12.83
CA LEU A 64 4.47 -9.76 -12.75
C LEU A 64 4.46 -9.27 -11.31
N ILE A 65 5.25 -8.24 -11.01
CA ILE A 65 5.14 -7.44 -9.81
C ILE A 65 4.64 -6.06 -10.23
N VAL A 66 3.42 -5.72 -9.80
CA VAL A 66 2.72 -4.48 -10.13
C VAL A 66 2.70 -3.60 -8.90
N CYS A 67 3.36 -2.44 -8.96
CA CYS A 67 3.38 -1.50 -7.85
C CYS A 67 2.16 -0.57 -7.89
N LEU A 68 1.58 -0.32 -6.73
CA LEU A 68 0.64 0.77 -6.44
C LEU A 68 1.18 1.56 -5.27
N SER A 69 1.68 2.76 -5.54
CA SER A 69 2.37 3.61 -4.57
C SER A 69 1.90 5.04 -4.70
N ASP A 70 1.84 5.72 -3.56
CA ASP A 70 1.70 7.18 -3.52
C ASP A 70 0.49 7.67 -4.35
N LEU A 71 -0.70 7.08 -4.08
CA LEU A 71 -1.94 7.50 -4.72
C LEU A 71 -2.40 8.86 -4.21
N HIS A 72 -2.14 9.14 -2.92
CA HIS A 72 -2.58 10.36 -2.23
C HIS A 72 -4.07 10.66 -2.45
N THR A 73 -4.90 9.63 -2.31
CA THR A 73 -6.36 9.76 -2.42
C THR A 73 -6.88 10.87 -1.51
N GLY A 74 -7.75 11.69 -2.06
CA GLY A 74 -8.32 12.86 -1.37
C GLY A 74 -7.54 14.15 -1.55
N ALA A 75 -6.32 14.12 -2.12
CA ALA A 75 -5.61 15.34 -2.47
C ALA A 75 -6.34 16.11 -3.60
N GLY A 76 -6.42 17.43 -3.46
CA GLY A 76 -6.84 18.34 -4.51
C GLY A 76 -5.66 19.21 -4.96
N ILE A 77 -5.19 19.04 -6.19
CA ILE A 77 -4.08 19.80 -6.75
C ILE A 77 -4.58 20.55 -7.99
N ASP A 78 -4.44 21.87 -7.99
CA ASP A 78 -4.66 22.71 -9.17
C ASP A 78 -3.51 23.72 -9.26
N SER A 79 -2.55 23.43 -10.12
CA SER A 79 -1.34 24.23 -10.30
C SER A 79 -0.95 24.29 -11.78
N ALA A 80 0.06 25.11 -12.09
CA ALA A 80 0.65 25.12 -13.43
C ALA A 80 1.36 23.80 -13.80
N TRP A 81 1.66 22.97 -12.82
CA TRP A 81 2.46 21.76 -12.97
C TRP A 81 1.63 20.48 -13.01
N ASN A 82 0.46 20.49 -12.33
CA ASN A 82 -0.37 19.31 -12.19
C ASN A 82 -1.80 19.69 -11.82
N LYS A 83 -2.76 18.90 -12.32
CA LYS A 83 -4.13 18.85 -11.83
C LYS A 83 -4.39 17.44 -11.31
N PHE A 84 -4.98 17.37 -10.11
CA PHE A 84 -5.28 16.09 -9.49
C PHE A 84 -6.48 16.21 -8.56
N ASP A 85 -7.39 15.27 -8.72
CA ASP A 85 -8.58 15.06 -7.92
C ASP A 85 -8.99 13.58 -8.03
N LYS A 86 -10.11 13.22 -7.44
CA LYS A 86 -10.64 11.85 -7.46
C LYS A 86 -10.90 11.31 -8.87
N GLU A 87 -11.44 12.12 -9.77
CA GLU A 87 -11.76 11.71 -11.13
C GLU A 87 -10.49 11.49 -11.95
N ILE A 88 -9.49 12.33 -11.76
CA ILE A 88 -8.18 12.17 -12.40
C ILE A 88 -7.47 10.93 -11.83
N LEU A 89 -7.52 10.69 -10.52
CA LEU A 89 -7.01 9.46 -9.90
C LEU A 89 -7.62 8.23 -10.55
N LYS A 90 -8.94 8.19 -10.67
CA LYS A 90 -9.67 7.09 -11.30
C LYS A 90 -9.21 6.87 -12.74
N ALA A 91 -9.16 7.92 -13.54
CA ALA A 91 -8.72 7.84 -14.94
C ALA A 91 -7.27 7.35 -15.08
N ARG A 92 -6.37 7.75 -14.17
CA ARG A 92 -4.98 7.26 -14.13
C ARG A 92 -4.91 5.77 -13.79
N LEU A 93 -5.72 5.30 -12.85
CA LEU A 93 -5.79 3.87 -12.51
C LEU A 93 -6.36 3.03 -13.66
N GLU A 94 -7.40 3.49 -14.35
CA GLU A 94 -7.94 2.84 -15.57
C GLU A 94 -6.89 2.75 -16.68
N SER A 95 -6.14 3.83 -16.91
CA SER A 95 -5.00 3.83 -17.84
C SER A 95 -3.92 2.84 -17.41
N TYR A 96 -3.66 2.73 -16.11
CA TYR A 96 -2.67 1.80 -15.56
C TYR A 96 -3.09 0.35 -15.76
N VAL A 97 -4.33 -0.01 -15.45
CA VAL A 97 -4.89 -1.35 -15.74
C VAL A 97 -4.68 -1.73 -17.18
N THR A 98 -5.05 -0.85 -18.12
CA THR A 98 -4.89 -1.09 -19.56
C THR A 98 -3.43 -1.38 -19.94
N GLN A 99 -2.47 -0.65 -19.35
CA GLN A 99 -1.05 -0.88 -19.62
C GLN A 99 -0.55 -2.19 -19.00
N VAL A 100 -1.03 -2.53 -17.78
CA VAL A 100 -0.70 -3.82 -17.14
C VAL A 100 -1.26 -4.98 -17.98
N PHE A 101 -2.49 -4.88 -18.52
CA PHE A 101 -3.05 -5.87 -19.44
C PHE A 101 -2.11 -6.16 -20.61
N ASN A 102 -1.63 -5.11 -21.28
CA ASN A 102 -0.68 -5.26 -22.38
C ASN A 102 0.64 -5.93 -21.96
N ILE A 103 1.10 -5.71 -20.74
CA ILE A 103 2.30 -6.34 -20.19
C ILE A 103 2.04 -7.81 -19.89
N VAL A 104 0.89 -8.14 -19.26
CA VAL A 104 0.47 -9.52 -19.00
C VAL A 104 0.40 -10.32 -20.31
N GLU A 105 -0.28 -9.79 -21.32
CA GLU A 105 -0.39 -10.43 -22.64
C GLU A 105 0.96 -10.64 -23.31
N ARG A 106 1.84 -9.63 -23.27
CA ARG A 106 3.17 -9.68 -23.89
C ARG A 106 4.07 -10.77 -23.32
N HIS A 107 4.01 -10.96 -21.99
CA HIS A 107 4.85 -11.93 -21.29
C HIS A 107 4.10 -13.21 -20.98
N ALA A 108 2.80 -13.28 -21.28
CA ALA A 108 1.92 -14.39 -20.90
C ALA A 108 2.03 -14.71 -19.39
N ALA A 109 2.00 -13.67 -18.55
CA ALA A 109 2.27 -13.81 -17.12
C ALA A 109 1.27 -14.73 -16.44
N GLU A 110 1.77 -15.65 -15.64
CA GLU A 110 0.99 -16.69 -14.95
C GLU A 110 0.44 -16.20 -13.61
N LYS A 111 1.14 -15.26 -13.00
CA LYS A 111 0.81 -14.70 -11.69
C LYS A 111 1.12 -13.22 -11.60
N ILE A 112 0.27 -12.49 -10.88
CA ILE A 112 0.50 -11.09 -10.56
C ILE A 112 0.70 -10.96 -9.04
N HIS A 113 1.76 -10.26 -8.64
CA HIS A 113 1.99 -9.79 -7.29
C HIS A 113 1.73 -8.29 -7.25
N VAL A 114 0.66 -7.86 -6.62
CA VAL A 114 0.33 -6.44 -6.45
C VAL A 114 0.94 -5.94 -5.15
N LEU A 115 1.79 -4.92 -5.22
CA LEU A 115 2.42 -4.28 -4.07
C LEU A 115 1.76 -2.93 -3.78
N LEU A 116 1.02 -2.84 -2.68
CA LEU A 116 0.55 -1.57 -2.13
C LEU A 116 1.66 -1.00 -1.27
N LEU A 117 2.43 -0.06 -1.82
CA LEU A 117 3.66 0.45 -1.20
C LEU A 117 3.44 1.67 -0.28
N GLY A 118 2.20 1.93 0.14
CA GLY A 118 1.84 3.01 1.07
C GLY A 118 1.55 4.35 0.40
N ASP A 119 1.20 5.32 1.22
CA ASP A 119 0.70 6.64 0.84
C ASP A 119 -0.47 6.55 -0.17
N LEU A 120 -1.35 5.55 0.07
CA LEU A 120 -2.58 5.37 -0.68
C LEU A 120 -3.60 6.48 -0.36
N ILE A 121 -3.51 7.08 0.83
CA ILE A 121 -4.29 8.25 1.24
C ILE A 121 -3.37 9.47 1.39
N ASN A 122 -3.93 10.67 1.20
CA ASN A 122 -3.19 11.90 1.43
C ASN A 122 -3.03 12.23 2.92
N GLY A 123 -3.90 11.66 3.76
CA GLY A 123 -3.85 11.81 5.20
C GLY A 123 -4.16 13.22 5.69
N HIS A 124 -3.86 13.45 6.98
CA HIS A 124 -4.18 14.73 7.63
C HIS A 124 -3.08 15.24 8.57
N ILE A 125 -1.93 14.56 8.64
CA ILE A 125 -0.88 14.88 9.60
C ILE A 125 -0.14 16.18 9.28
N HIS A 126 0.00 16.54 8.01
CA HIS A 126 0.64 17.77 7.58
C HIS A 126 -0.38 18.89 7.33
N ILE A 127 -0.05 20.13 7.74
CA ILE A 127 -0.94 21.28 7.56
C ILE A 127 -1.25 21.50 6.08
N ASN A 128 -0.25 21.40 5.21
CA ASN A 128 -0.41 21.62 3.77
C ASN A 128 -1.35 20.57 3.16
N THR A 129 -1.22 19.29 3.52
CA THR A 129 -2.14 18.25 3.04
C THR A 129 -3.57 18.51 3.49
N ARG A 130 -3.77 18.89 4.77
CA ARG A 130 -5.11 19.17 5.29
C ARG A 130 -5.83 20.31 4.57
N VAL A 131 -5.10 21.33 4.15
CA VAL A 131 -5.68 22.48 3.42
C VAL A 131 -6.03 22.10 1.98
N GLN A 132 -5.31 21.16 1.40
CA GLN A 132 -5.49 20.72 0.01
C GLN A 132 -6.44 19.52 -0.14
N ASN A 133 -6.86 18.90 0.98
CA ASN A 133 -7.75 17.75 0.93
C ASN A 133 -9.16 18.13 0.49
N ASN A 134 -9.68 17.42 -0.51
CA ASN A 134 -11.07 17.46 -0.94
C ASN A 134 -11.96 16.46 -0.18
N GLU A 135 -11.36 15.46 0.49
CA GLU A 135 -12.02 14.42 1.27
C GLU A 135 -11.44 14.40 2.68
N ASN A 136 -12.26 14.10 3.69
CA ASN A 136 -11.76 13.83 5.04
C ASN A 136 -11.08 12.46 5.10
N SER A 137 -10.33 12.16 6.18
CA SER A 137 -9.50 10.95 6.28
C SER A 137 -10.30 9.65 6.14
N ILE A 138 -11.55 9.61 6.62
CA ILE A 138 -12.40 8.42 6.49
C ILE A 138 -12.85 8.24 5.04
N GLU A 139 -13.28 9.32 4.38
CA GLU A 139 -13.63 9.31 2.97
C GLU A 139 -12.44 8.89 2.09
N GLN A 140 -11.24 9.39 2.40
CA GLN A 140 -10.00 8.99 1.71
C GLN A 140 -9.76 7.47 1.80
N VAL A 141 -9.87 6.89 3.00
CA VAL A 141 -9.71 5.44 3.19
C VAL A 141 -10.76 4.66 2.42
N MET A 142 -12.02 5.08 2.46
CA MET A 142 -13.11 4.41 1.73
C MET A 142 -12.90 4.52 0.21
N THR A 143 -12.56 5.70 -0.28
CA THR A 143 -12.28 5.93 -1.71
C THR A 143 -11.07 5.11 -2.17
N ALA A 144 -9.95 5.15 -1.43
CA ALA A 144 -8.76 4.38 -1.76
C ALA A 144 -9.03 2.87 -1.77
N ALA A 145 -9.74 2.36 -0.74
CA ALA A 145 -10.08 0.95 -0.63
C ALA A 145 -10.91 0.46 -1.82
N GLU A 146 -11.92 1.23 -2.26
CA GLU A 146 -12.74 0.87 -3.41
C GLU A 146 -11.95 0.95 -4.71
N LEU A 147 -11.18 2.03 -4.94
CA LEU A 147 -10.39 2.18 -6.17
C LEU A 147 -9.32 1.10 -6.32
N VAL A 148 -8.62 0.74 -5.23
CA VAL A 148 -7.62 -0.33 -5.26
C VAL A 148 -8.27 -1.69 -5.41
N SER A 149 -9.44 -1.92 -4.81
CA SER A 149 -10.21 -3.16 -5.02
C SER A 149 -10.66 -3.31 -6.47
N ASN A 150 -11.16 -2.23 -7.08
CA ASN A 150 -11.54 -2.21 -8.50
C ASN A 150 -10.33 -2.51 -9.40
N PHE A 151 -9.19 -1.85 -9.14
CA PHE A 151 -7.95 -2.09 -9.89
C PHE A 151 -7.56 -3.58 -9.87
N VAL A 152 -7.56 -4.22 -8.70
CA VAL A 152 -7.20 -5.65 -8.57
C VAL A 152 -8.26 -6.55 -9.21
N ALA A 153 -9.55 -6.20 -9.08
CA ALA A 153 -10.63 -6.95 -9.70
C ALA A 153 -10.58 -6.91 -11.24
N GLU A 154 -10.22 -5.76 -11.83
CA GLU A 154 -10.02 -5.66 -13.27
C GLU A 154 -8.83 -6.52 -13.75
N LEU A 155 -7.73 -6.57 -13.00
CA LEU A 155 -6.58 -7.43 -13.35
C LEU A 155 -6.96 -8.92 -13.39
N TYR A 156 -8.02 -9.34 -12.69
CA TYR A 156 -8.50 -10.72 -12.68
C TYR A 156 -8.98 -11.19 -14.07
N GLU A 157 -9.34 -10.27 -14.97
CA GLU A 157 -9.75 -10.61 -16.35
C GLU A 157 -8.58 -11.19 -17.18
N VAL A 158 -7.34 -10.80 -16.87
CA VAL A 158 -6.15 -11.20 -17.63
C VAL A 158 -5.22 -12.15 -16.86
N CYS A 159 -5.41 -12.30 -15.55
CA CYS A 159 -4.66 -13.23 -14.72
C CYS A 159 -5.46 -13.61 -13.48
N GLN A 160 -5.77 -14.90 -13.32
CA GLN A 160 -6.57 -15.38 -12.19
C GLN A 160 -5.77 -15.54 -10.90
N HIS A 161 -4.45 -15.62 -10.95
CA HIS A 161 -3.61 -15.78 -9.79
C HIS A 161 -3.01 -14.43 -9.36
N ILE A 162 -3.63 -13.81 -8.36
CA ILE A 162 -3.21 -12.49 -7.87
C ILE A 162 -2.98 -12.53 -6.36
N ASP A 163 -1.75 -12.26 -5.94
CA ASP A 163 -1.43 -12.01 -4.54
C ASP A 163 -1.29 -10.50 -4.31
N VAL A 164 -1.95 -9.98 -3.27
CA VAL A 164 -1.86 -8.57 -2.89
C VAL A 164 -1.12 -8.44 -1.57
N TYR A 165 -0.07 -7.64 -1.57
CA TYR A 165 0.74 -7.32 -0.40
C TYR A 165 0.66 -5.83 -0.09
N SER A 166 0.79 -5.44 1.19
CA SER A 166 0.65 -4.03 1.56
C SER A 166 1.59 -3.64 2.68
N VAL A 167 2.08 -2.41 2.63
CA VAL A 167 2.65 -1.66 3.76
C VAL A 167 1.97 -0.32 3.85
N SER A 168 1.95 0.29 5.03
CA SER A 168 1.40 1.63 5.21
C SER A 168 2.47 2.68 4.94
N GLY A 169 2.05 3.81 4.37
CA GLY A 169 2.90 4.97 4.16
C GLY A 169 2.91 5.94 5.35
N ASN A 170 3.76 6.94 5.26
CA ASN A 170 3.90 7.93 6.34
C ASN A 170 2.71 8.92 6.42
N HIS A 171 1.94 9.08 5.36
CA HIS A 171 0.75 9.94 5.32
C HIS A 171 -0.44 9.34 6.08
N SER A 172 -0.46 8.03 6.27
CA SER A 172 -1.56 7.31 6.93
C SER A 172 -1.52 7.34 8.46
N ARG A 173 -0.48 7.94 9.06
CA ARG A 173 -0.33 8.07 10.50
C ARG A 173 -1.51 8.77 11.15
N VAL A 174 -1.88 8.33 12.36
CA VAL A 174 -2.93 8.94 13.17
C VAL A 174 -2.41 10.18 13.91
N PHE A 175 -1.13 10.18 14.32
CA PHE A 175 -0.50 11.27 15.03
C PHE A 175 0.50 12.02 14.14
N PRO A 176 0.48 13.37 14.13
CA PRO A 176 1.47 14.17 13.40
C PRO A 176 2.91 13.96 13.88
N ASN A 177 3.10 13.80 15.20
CA ASN A 177 4.41 13.53 15.78
C ASN A 177 4.80 12.06 15.58
N LYS A 178 5.95 11.83 14.94
CA LYS A 178 6.45 10.48 14.65
C LYS A 178 6.70 9.65 15.91
N ASP A 179 7.14 10.30 16.99
CA ASP A 179 7.49 9.64 18.24
C ASP A 179 6.27 9.19 19.06
N GLU A 180 5.09 9.72 18.73
CA GLU A 180 3.81 9.38 19.36
C GLU A 180 3.04 8.30 18.57
N GLN A 181 3.46 8.01 17.34
CA GLN A 181 2.81 7.03 16.48
C GLN A 181 3.13 5.60 16.95
N VAL A 182 2.10 4.83 17.21
CA VAL A 182 2.22 3.39 17.42
C VAL A 182 2.35 2.71 16.07
N VAL A 183 3.40 1.91 15.90
CA VAL A 183 3.64 1.16 14.66
C VAL A 183 2.51 0.14 14.46
N GLY A 184 1.90 0.14 13.28
CA GLY A 184 0.73 -0.68 12.96
C GLY A 184 -0.62 -0.02 13.20
N ASP A 185 -0.64 1.21 13.75
CA ASP A 185 -1.86 1.98 14.00
C ASP A 185 -2.05 3.07 12.90
N GLU A 186 -1.89 2.66 11.65
CA GLU A 186 -2.06 3.51 10.47
C GLU A 186 -3.45 3.31 9.84
N LEU A 187 -4.05 4.40 9.33
CA LEU A 187 -5.38 4.37 8.70
C LEU A 187 -5.43 3.44 7.48
N GLU A 188 -4.34 3.33 6.73
CA GLU A 188 -4.25 2.44 5.57
C GLU A 188 -4.35 0.96 5.90
N ALA A 189 -4.17 0.57 7.16
CA ALA A 189 -4.39 -0.81 7.60
C ALA A 189 -5.83 -1.32 7.36
N LEU A 190 -6.78 -0.40 7.20
CA LEU A 190 -8.16 -0.72 6.85
C LEU A 190 -8.34 -1.13 5.39
N ILE A 191 -7.46 -0.69 4.48
CA ILE A 191 -7.58 -0.96 3.03
C ILE A 191 -7.49 -2.46 2.71
N PRO A 192 -6.44 -3.21 3.13
CA PRO A 192 -6.39 -4.65 2.88
C PRO A 192 -7.53 -5.42 3.56
N PHE A 193 -8.01 -4.97 4.71
CA PHE A 193 -9.18 -5.55 5.35
C PHE A 193 -10.44 -5.40 4.48
N TYR A 194 -10.69 -4.20 3.94
CA TYR A 194 -11.77 -3.94 3.01
C TYR A 194 -11.65 -4.79 1.75
N MET A 195 -10.47 -4.80 1.13
CA MET A 195 -10.19 -5.57 -0.10
C MET A 195 -10.48 -7.06 0.09
N LYS A 196 -10.08 -7.64 1.23
CA LYS A 196 -10.34 -9.05 1.54
C LYS A 196 -11.84 -9.38 1.51
N ALA A 197 -12.67 -8.49 2.06
CA ALA A 197 -14.13 -8.66 2.05
C ALA A 197 -14.72 -8.40 0.65
N ARG A 198 -14.20 -7.40 -0.07
CA ARG A 198 -14.71 -7.00 -1.39
C ARG A 198 -14.41 -8.03 -2.48
N LEU A 199 -13.21 -8.65 -2.42
CA LEU A 199 -12.68 -9.57 -3.43
C LEU A 199 -12.93 -11.06 -3.11
N GLN A 200 -13.59 -11.40 -2.01
CA GLN A 200 -13.69 -12.76 -1.48
C GLN A 200 -14.30 -13.79 -2.45
N ASN A 201 -15.11 -13.36 -3.41
CA ASN A 201 -15.76 -14.24 -4.40
C ASN A 201 -14.91 -14.46 -5.67
N LEU A 202 -13.81 -13.73 -5.84
CA LEU A 202 -12.88 -13.89 -6.96
C LEU A 202 -11.80 -14.90 -6.57
N ALA A 203 -12.04 -16.17 -6.95
CA ALA A 203 -11.15 -17.27 -6.60
C ALA A 203 -9.78 -17.10 -7.27
N GLY A 204 -8.69 -17.19 -6.48
CA GLY A 204 -7.32 -16.97 -6.96
C GLY A 204 -6.76 -15.58 -6.65
N ILE A 205 -7.59 -14.65 -6.13
CA ILE A 205 -7.09 -13.43 -5.51
C ILE A 205 -6.89 -13.68 -4.01
N GLU A 206 -5.67 -13.43 -3.53
CA GLU A 206 -5.35 -13.55 -2.12
C GLU A 206 -4.76 -12.24 -1.58
N VAL A 207 -5.49 -11.57 -0.69
CA VAL A 207 -4.99 -10.42 0.05
C VAL A 207 -4.21 -10.91 1.27
N LYS A 208 -2.89 -10.78 1.23
CA LYS A 208 -1.97 -11.24 2.28
C LYS A 208 -2.02 -10.28 3.47
N THR A 209 -2.42 -10.80 4.61
CA THR A 209 -2.49 -10.02 5.87
C THR A 209 -1.37 -10.36 6.84
N ASP A 210 -0.70 -11.51 6.63
CA ASP A 210 0.42 -11.92 7.45
C ASP A 210 1.68 -11.19 6.98
N LYS A 211 2.18 -10.30 7.83
CA LYS A 211 3.35 -9.46 7.57
C LYS A 211 4.50 -9.86 8.48
N LEU A 212 5.72 -9.70 8.00
CA LEU A 212 6.93 -9.82 8.83
C LEU A 212 6.99 -8.69 9.86
N ASP A 213 6.60 -7.48 9.43
CA ASP A 213 6.56 -6.25 10.21
C ASP A 213 5.52 -5.31 9.59
N PRO A 214 4.87 -4.40 10.33
CA PRO A 214 3.95 -3.42 9.75
C PRO A 214 4.56 -2.52 8.70
N THR A 215 5.89 -2.32 8.71
CA THR A 215 6.61 -1.35 7.86
C THR A 215 7.32 -1.96 6.66
N PHE A 216 7.50 -3.28 6.62
CA PHE A 216 8.07 -4.00 5.49
C PHE A 216 7.53 -5.43 5.41
N GLY A 217 7.62 -6.02 4.24
CA GLY A 217 7.24 -7.40 4.01
C GLY A 217 8.16 -8.07 3.00
N GLY A 218 7.90 -9.36 2.78
CA GLY A 218 8.66 -10.14 1.81
C GLY A 218 7.89 -11.37 1.35
N PHE A 219 8.18 -11.80 0.13
CA PHE A 219 7.62 -13.00 -0.49
C PHE A 219 8.59 -13.56 -1.53
N LYS A 220 8.27 -14.72 -2.07
CA LYS A 220 8.98 -15.27 -3.21
C LYS A 220 8.17 -15.09 -4.49
N ALA A 221 8.80 -14.48 -5.50
CA ALA A 221 8.34 -14.48 -6.88
C ALA A 221 9.30 -15.40 -7.66
N ARG A 222 8.78 -16.50 -8.17
CA ARG A 222 9.62 -17.55 -8.76
C ARG A 222 10.75 -17.95 -7.80
N ASN A 223 12.01 -17.86 -8.23
CA ASN A 223 13.18 -18.19 -7.42
C ASN A 223 13.71 -16.98 -6.62
N SER A 224 13.16 -15.78 -6.83
CA SER A 224 13.65 -14.54 -6.23
C SER A 224 13.00 -14.26 -4.88
N LEU A 225 13.81 -13.89 -3.89
CA LEU A 225 13.35 -13.28 -2.65
C LEU A 225 13.11 -11.78 -2.88
N VAL A 226 11.86 -11.38 -2.79
CA VAL A 226 11.41 -10.01 -2.94
C VAL A 226 11.08 -9.42 -1.57
N MET A 227 11.66 -8.26 -1.26
CA MET A 227 11.28 -7.45 -0.11
C MET A 227 10.62 -6.17 -0.56
N TYR A 228 9.76 -5.60 0.28
CA TYR A 228 9.09 -4.34 -0.01
C TYR A 228 8.86 -3.53 1.26
N ALA A 229 8.96 -2.20 1.12
CA ALA A 229 8.69 -1.23 2.17
C ALA A 229 8.18 0.07 1.54
N HIS A 230 7.63 0.99 2.35
CA HIS A 230 7.24 2.30 1.82
C HIS A 230 8.45 3.15 1.38
N GLY A 231 9.51 3.19 2.16
CA GLY A 231 10.74 3.92 1.80
C GLY A 231 10.96 5.23 2.57
N ASP A 232 10.09 5.57 3.53
CA ASP A 232 10.24 6.74 4.41
C ASP A 232 11.31 6.54 5.49
N LYS A 233 11.64 5.27 5.81
CA LYS A 233 12.64 4.88 6.82
C LYS A 233 14.00 4.55 6.22
N ASP A 234 14.04 4.25 4.93
CA ASP A 234 15.23 3.77 4.24
C ASP A 234 15.49 4.55 2.96
N SER A 235 16.75 4.63 2.58
CA SER A 235 17.16 5.07 1.26
C SER A 235 17.49 3.88 0.36
N PRO A 236 17.44 4.02 -0.98
CA PRO A 236 17.84 2.94 -1.89
C PRO A 236 19.27 2.42 -1.62
N SER A 237 20.14 3.25 -1.05
CA SER A 237 21.54 2.89 -0.77
C SER A 237 21.73 2.04 0.49
N ASN A 238 20.83 2.09 1.48
CA ASN A 238 20.98 1.39 2.75
C ASN A 238 19.91 0.32 3.03
N VAL A 239 18.79 0.35 2.31
CA VAL A 239 17.67 -0.57 2.54
C VAL A 239 18.07 -2.05 2.43
N VAL A 240 18.96 -2.38 1.48
CA VAL A 240 19.42 -3.77 1.29
C VAL A 240 20.16 -4.28 2.51
N GLU A 241 21.06 -3.46 3.07
CA GLU A 241 21.80 -3.81 4.28
C GLU A 241 20.85 -3.98 5.46
N HIS A 242 19.96 -3.03 5.69
CA HIS A 242 19.00 -3.07 6.80
C HIS A 242 18.10 -4.30 6.73
N LEU A 243 17.45 -4.55 5.59
CA LEU A 243 16.56 -5.68 5.44
C LEU A 243 17.31 -7.02 5.48
N THR A 244 18.52 -7.11 4.90
CA THR A 244 19.34 -8.32 4.97
C THR A 244 19.70 -8.65 6.43
N MET A 245 20.04 -7.65 7.25
CA MET A 245 20.29 -7.87 8.68
C MET A 245 19.04 -8.33 9.43
N MET A 246 17.85 -7.89 9.02
CA MET A 246 16.58 -8.30 9.65
C MET A 246 16.21 -9.74 9.28
N VAL A 247 16.25 -10.10 7.99
CA VAL A 247 15.82 -11.42 7.52
C VAL A 247 16.94 -12.49 7.52
N LYS A 248 18.20 -12.07 7.64
CA LYS A 248 19.40 -12.92 7.71
C LYS A 248 19.56 -13.85 6.52
N GLN A 249 19.19 -13.39 5.33
CA GLN A 249 19.36 -14.12 4.08
C GLN A 249 19.54 -13.12 2.92
N PRO A 250 20.20 -13.53 1.81
CA PRO A 250 20.32 -12.71 0.62
C PRO A 250 18.95 -12.31 0.06
N ILE A 251 18.85 -11.08 -0.42
CA ILE A 251 17.67 -10.52 -1.04
C ILE A 251 17.97 -10.27 -2.52
N ASP A 252 17.07 -10.64 -3.41
CA ASP A 252 17.26 -10.45 -4.86
C ASP A 252 16.69 -9.11 -5.32
N LEU A 253 15.49 -8.75 -4.80
CA LEU A 253 14.76 -7.55 -5.20
C LEU A 253 14.22 -6.81 -3.98
N VAL A 254 14.26 -5.48 -4.02
CA VAL A 254 13.60 -4.59 -3.06
C VAL A 254 12.74 -3.59 -3.80
N PHE A 255 11.48 -3.43 -3.40
CA PHE A 255 10.56 -2.44 -3.94
C PHE A 255 10.26 -1.36 -2.89
N LEU A 256 10.35 -0.08 -3.32
CA LEU A 256 10.10 1.09 -2.49
C LEU A 256 9.11 2.04 -3.19
N GLY A 257 8.28 2.74 -2.43
CA GLY A 257 7.52 3.93 -2.82
C GLY A 257 8.19 5.23 -2.34
N HIS A 258 7.37 6.19 -1.89
CA HIS A 258 7.76 7.43 -1.19
C HIS A 258 8.53 8.47 -2.01
N ARG A 259 9.31 8.06 -2.99
CA ARG A 259 10.19 8.97 -3.75
C ARG A 259 9.51 9.69 -4.89
N HIS A 260 8.30 9.25 -5.26
CA HIS A 260 7.45 9.78 -6.32
C HIS A 260 8.04 9.68 -7.73
N THR A 261 9.14 8.98 -7.92
CA THR A 261 9.84 8.83 -9.21
C THR A 261 10.23 7.38 -9.40
N ASN A 262 10.00 6.82 -10.59
CA ASN A 262 10.50 5.49 -10.92
C ASN A 262 12.04 5.49 -11.00
N GLY A 263 12.63 4.47 -10.44
CA GLY A 263 14.08 4.31 -10.45
C GLY A 263 14.52 2.89 -10.22
N MET A 264 15.74 2.57 -10.59
CA MET A 264 16.38 1.30 -10.25
C MET A 264 17.86 1.51 -9.94
N THR A 265 18.29 0.97 -8.82
CA THR A 265 19.69 0.97 -8.39
C THR A 265 20.10 -0.46 -8.03
N THR A 266 21.37 -0.80 -8.21
CA THR A 266 21.93 -2.08 -7.77
C THR A 266 22.82 -1.87 -6.56
N VAL A 267 22.49 -2.51 -5.45
CA VAL A 267 23.25 -2.44 -4.18
C VAL A 267 23.64 -3.86 -3.77
N HIS A 268 24.93 -4.13 -3.73
CA HIS A 268 25.48 -5.47 -3.38
C HIS A 268 24.89 -6.63 -4.18
N GLY A 269 24.53 -6.40 -5.45
CA GLY A 269 23.90 -7.40 -6.32
C GLY A 269 22.37 -7.40 -6.27
N THR A 270 21.76 -6.86 -5.24
CA THR A 270 20.29 -6.72 -5.11
C THR A 270 19.80 -5.55 -5.97
N LYS A 271 18.70 -5.73 -6.70
CA LYS A 271 18.03 -4.65 -7.43
C LYS A 271 17.07 -3.94 -6.49
N VAL A 272 17.27 -2.65 -6.28
CA VAL A 272 16.35 -1.77 -5.56
C VAL A 272 15.55 -0.98 -6.59
N ILE A 273 14.25 -1.17 -6.60
CA ILE A 273 13.30 -0.57 -7.53
C ILE A 273 12.45 0.42 -6.75
N GLU A 274 12.42 1.67 -7.19
CA GLU A 274 11.55 2.71 -6.68
C GLU A 274 10.35 2.86 -7.61
N SER A 275 9.13 2.86 -7.06
CA SER A 275 7.92 3.18 -7.80
C SER A 275 7.57 4.64 -7.61
N GLY A 276 7.16 5.28 -8.69
CA GLY A 276 6.70 6.66 -8.69
C GLY A 276 5.33 6.83 -8.03
N CYS A 277 4.73 8.00 -8.19
CA CYS A 277 3.42 8.31 -7.64
C CYS A 277 2.31 8.35 -8.71
N VAL A 278 1.08 8.11 -8.27
CA VAL A 278 -0.11 8.30 -9.11
C VAL A 278 -0.59 9.75 -9.08
N CYS A 279 -0.40 10.44 -7.96
CA CYS A 279 -0.88 11.82 -7.81
C CYS A 279 -0.12 12.83 -8.69
N GLY A 280 1.15 12.56 -9.07
CA GLY A 280 2.00 13.50 -9.81
C GLY A 280 2.57 14.59 -8.90
N THR A 281 3.03 15.70 -9.51
CA THR A 281 3.71 16.79 -8.81
C THR A 281 2.75 17.59 -7.94
N ASP A 282 3.04 17.65 -6.65
CA ASP A 282 2.33 18.44 -5.65
C ASP A 282 3.11 19.71 -5.26
N SER A 283 2.56 20.52 -4.36
CA SER A 283 3.19 21.76 -3.89
C SER A 283 4.50 21.51 -3.13
N PHE A 284 4.63 20.37 -2.45
CA PHE A 284 5.85 19.99 -1.75
C PHE A 284 6.97 19.67 -2.75
N ALA A 285 6.67 18.87 -3.77
CA ALA A 285 7.61 18.55 -4.85
C ALA A 285 8.08 19.82 -5.60
N VAL A 286 7.14 20.74 -5.90
CA VAL A 286 7.48 22.04 -6.50
C VAL A 286 8.44 22.82 -5.61
N GLY A 287 8.21 22.86 -4.30
CA GLY A 287 9.10 23.49 -3.33
C GLY A 287 10.52 22.91 -3.35
N LEU A 288 10.67 21.62 -3.64
CA LEU A 288 11.95 20.94 -3.83
C LEU A 288 12.50 21.04 -5.27
N ARG A 289 11.81 21.77 -6.17
CA ARG A 289 12.12 21.86 -7.61
C ARG A 289 12.14 20.51 -8.31
N LYS A 290 11.25 19.62 -7.87
CA LYS A 290 10.99 18.32 -8.50
C LYS A 290 9.68 18.40 -9.27
N ASN A 291 9.70 17.91 -10.50
CA ASN A 291 8.52 17.78 -11.34
C ASN A 291 8.67 16.51 -12.15
N ASP A 292 7.79 15.56 -11.90
CA ASP A 292 7.78 14.31 -12.65
C ASP A 292 6.34 13.96 -13.07
N VAL A 293 6.23 13.16 -14.13
CA VAL A 293 4.93 12.68 -14.60
C VAL A 293 4.42 11.59 -13.66
N PRO A 294 3.08 11.45 -13.51
CA PRO A 294 2.50 10.32 -12.81
C PRO A 294 2.95 9.00 -13.44
N GLN A 295 3.50 8.12 -12.62
CA GLN A 295 4.11 6.88 -13.11
C GLN A 295 4.14 5.81 -12.04
N GLN A 296 4.18 4.55 -12.47
CA GLN A 296 4.33 3.39 -11.61
C GLN A 296 5.31 2.38 -12.22
N ALA A 297 5.90 1.54 -11.39
CA ALA A 297 6.81 0.49 -11.82
C ALA A 297 6.08 -0.85 -11.97
N VAL A 298 6.36 -1.58 -13.07
CA VAL A 298 5.96 -2.99 -13.24
C VAL A 298 7.20 -3.80 -13.60
N ALA A 299 7.46 -4.83 -12.81
CA ALA A 299 8.58 -5.74 -13.06
C ALA A 299 8.10 -7.09 -13.57
N VAL A 300 8.82 -7.66 -14.52
CA VAL A 300 8.63 -9.03 -15.00
C VAL A 300 9.73 -9.90 -14.42
N ILE A 301 9.32 -11.00 -13.79
CA ILE A 301 10.18 -11.92 -13.08
C ILE A 301 10.08 -13.28 -13.73
N ASP A 302 11.23 -13.86 -14.06
CA ASP A 302 11.38 -15.24 -14.50
C ASP A 302 12.16 -16.08 -13.45
N ASP A 303 12.53 -17.31 -13.79
CA ASP A 303 13.32 -18.19 -12.94
C ASP A 303 14.76 -17.70 -12.72
N GLY A 304 15.26 -16.80 -13.56
CA GLY A 304 16.57 -16.14 -13.46
C GLY A 304 16.54 -14.83 -12.66
N GLY A 305 15.37 -14.34 -12.31
CA GLY A 305 15.18 -13.12 -11.54
C GLY A 305 14.44 -12.01 -12.30
N LEU A 306 14.90 -10.76 -12.17
CA LEU A 306 14.31 -9.62 -12.89
C LEU A 306 14.66 -9.68 -14.37
N GLU A 307 13.69 -10.01 -15.23
CA GLU A 307 13.84 -10.00 -16.68
C GLU A 307 13.81 -8.59 -17.24
N CYS A 308 12.77 -7.83 -16.90
CA CYS A 308 12.66 -6.42 -17.30
C CYS A 308 11.84 -5.58 -16.33
N LEU A 309 12.02 -4.27 -16.42
CA LEU A 309 11.31 -3.27 -15.64
C LEU A 309 10.63 -2.28 -16.59
N TYR A 310 9.33 -2.10 -16.43
CA TYR A 310 8.53 -1.11 -17.16
C TYR A 310 8.39 0.16 -16.32
N ASP A 311 8.71 1.28 -16.95
CA ASP A 311 8.40 2.64 -16.48
C ASP A 311 7.04 3.05 -17.06
N VAL A 312 5.96 2.76 -16.33
CA VAL A 312 4.58 2.95 -16.80
C VAL A 312 4.14 4.38 -16.52
N LYS A 313 4.05 5.20 -17.56
CA LYS A 313 3.53 6.57 -17.49
C LYS A 313 2.00 6.56 -17.50
N LEU A 314 1.39 7.22 -16.54
CA LEU A 314 -0.08 7.28 -16.39
C LEU A 314 -0.70 8.44 -17.18
N GLU A 315 0.10 9.41 -17.51
CA GLU A 315 -0.25 10.54 -18.38
C GLU A 315 0.90 10.90 -19.32
N LYS A 316 0.56 11.59 -20.40
CA LYS A 316 1.58 12.22 -21.24
C LYS A 316 2.12 13.47 -20.53
N PRO A 317 3.44 13.75 -20.60
CA PRO A 317 4.01 14.96 -20.03
C PRO A 317 3.29 16.21 -20.57
N ALA A 318 2.81 17.07 -19.67
CA ALA A 318 2.28 18.37 -20.06
C ALA A 318 3.43 19.20 -20.65
N LYS A 319 3.22 19.75 -21.84
CA LYS A 319 4.15 20.75 -22.39
C LYS A 319 3.91 22.07 -21.68
N ILE A 320 4.86 22.49 -20.86
CA ILE A 320 4.84 23.83 -20.28
C ILE A 320 5.28 24.78 -21.40
N VAL A 321 4.38 25.68 -21.77
CA VAL A 321 4.71 26.78 -22.70
C VAL A 321 5.27 27.91 -21.83
N ILE A 322 6.56 28.14 -21.97
CA ILE A 322 7.28 29.25 -21.30
C ILE A 322 7.07 30.51 -22.10
#